data_78bdf1df3796cfccacaa1fc96ba3f8dc
#
_entry.id   78bdf1df3796cfccacaa1fc96ba3f8dc
#
_cell.length_a   1.000
_cell.length_b   1.000
_cell.length_c   1.000
_cell.angle_alpha   90.00
_cell.angle_beta   90.00
_cell.angle_gamma   90.00
#
_symmetry.space_group_name_H-M   'P 1'
#
loop_
_entity.id
_entity.type
_entity.pdbx_description
1 polymer ?
#
loop_
_entity_poly.entity_id
_entity_poly.type
_entity_poly.pdbx_seq_one_letter_code
_entity_poly.pdbx_strand_id
1 'polypeptide(L)'
;MKKLQCPGNPLAQDYSRREFLYVGMLGSLGLTLPQLLKMEAQGAQKFYETKEGVAKSVINIFLPGGAAHQETFDPKYLAPTEYRGPLGTVNTAIKGERFSQHLQQLAKVADKITVIRSMAHGEAAHERGTHNMFTGYRPSPAIEYPSIGSVISHELGPRNN
;
A
#
# COMPACT_ATOMS: atom_id res chain seq x y z
N MET A 1 -17.96 2.60 -20.24
CA MET A 1 -17.25 2.94 -18.99
C MET A 1 -16.58 1.68 -18.47
N LYS A 2 -15.26 1.55 -18.60
CA LYS A 2 -14.50 0.44 -17.96
C LYS A 2 -14.39 0.74 -16.48
N LYS A 3 -14.95 -0.11 -15.63
CA LYS A 3 -14.71 -0.07 -14.18
C LYS A 3 -13.22 -0.34 -13.93
N LEU A 4 -12.52 0.64 -13.39
CA LEU A 4 -11.17 0.46 -12.84
C LEU A 4 -11.31 -0.44 -11.60
N GLN A 5 -10.98 -1.72 -11.75
CA GLN A 5 -10.81 -2.63 -10.60
C GLN A 5 -9.41 -2.42 -10.02
N CYS A 6 -9.33 -2.20 -8.72
CA CYS A 6 -8.05 -2.20 -8.00
C CYS A 6 -7.41 -3.59 -8.12
N PRO A 7 -6.10 -3.69 -8.47
CA PRO A 7 -5.40 -4.97 -8.60
C PRO A 7 -4.99 -5.55 -7.23
N GLY A 8 -5.93 -5.65 -6.29
CA GLY A 8 -5.61 -6.00 -4.90
C GLY A 8 -6.31 -7.22 -4.31
N ASN A 9 -7.19 -7.89 -5.05
CA ASN A 9 -7.83 -9.11 -4.55
C ASN A 9 -7.62 -10.26 -5.55
N PRO A 10 -6.65 -11.16 -5.31
CA PRO A 10 -6.42 -12.31 -6.18
C PRO A 10 -7.60 -13.28 -6.25
N LEU A 11 -8.58 -13.17 -5.33
CA LEU A 11 -9.79 -13.98 -5.32
C LEU A 11 -10.95 -13.38 -6.13
N ALA A 12 -10.78 -12.18 -6.71
CA ALA A 12 -11.79 -11.49 -7.51
C ALA A 12 -11.43 -11.46 -9.01
N GLN A 13 -10.52 -12.29 -9.47
CA GLN A 13 -10.33 -12.51 -10.90
C GLN A 13 -11.51 -13.30 -11.44
N ASP A 14 -12.38 -12.63 -12.21
CA ASP A 14 -13.33 -13.32 -13.09
C ASP A 14 -12.53 -14.14 -14.09
N TYR A 15 -12.40 -15.43 -13.84
CA TYR A 15 -11.77 -16.36 -14.75
C TYR A 15 -12.52 -16.34 -16.08
N SER A 16 -11.84 -15.97 -17.13
CA SER A 16 -12.41 -16.02 -18.48
C SER A 16 -12.64 -17.47 -18.89
N ARG A 17 -13.60 -17.71 -19.81
CA ARG A 17 -13.84 -19.07 -20.36
C ARG A 17 -12.58 -19.70 -20.96
N ARG A 18 -11.64 -18.88 -21.44
CA ARG A 18 -10.33 -19.34 -21.92
C ARG A 18 -9.44 -19.86 -20.81
N GLU A 19 -9.39 -19.17 -19.68
CA GLU A 19 -8.59 -19.60 -18.50
C GLU A 19 -9.14 -20.88 -17.91
N PHE A 20 -10.47 -21.06 -17.90
CA PHE A 20 -11.09 -22.32 -17.52
C PHE A 20 -10.70 -23.48 -18.46
N LEU A 21 -10.63 -23.24 -19.77
CA LEU A 21 -10.16 -24.23 -20.74
C LEU A 21 -8.67 -24.54 -20.59
N TYR A 22 -7.83 -23.55 -20.22
CA TYR A 22 -6.42 -23.78 -19.88
C TYR A 22 -6.26 -24.70 -18.66
N VAL A 23 -7.04 -24.49 -17.62
CA VAL A 23 -7.05 -25.36 -16.43
C VAL A 23 -7.49 -26.79 -16.79
N GLY A 24 -8.49 -26.93 -17.67
CA GLY A 24 -8.93 -28.23 -18.20
C GLY A 24 -7.85 -28.96 -19.02
N MET A 25 -7.08 -28.19 -19.80
CA MET A 25 -5.98 -28.74 -20.61
C MET A 25 -4.78 -29.15 -19.75
N LEU A 26 -4.49 -28.46 -18.65
CA LEU A 26 -3.47 -28.88 -17.67
C LEU A 26 -3.83 -30.19 -16.97
N GLY A 27 -5.13 -30.45 -16.74
CA GLY A 27 -5.61 -31.73 -16.24
C GLY A 27 -5.31 -32.92 -17.17
N SER A 28 -5.36 -32.71 -18.50
CA SER A 28 -5.00 -33.72 -19.48
C SER A 28 -3.49 -34.03 -19.52
N LEU A 29 -2.65 -33.14 -19.00
CA LEU A 29 -1.20 -33.31 -18.84
C LEU A 29 -0.81 -33.94 -17.49
N GLY A 30 -1.79 -34.40 -16.69
CA GLY A 30 -1.55 -35.08 -15.41
C GLY A 30 -1.30 -34.14 -14.22
N LEU A 31 -1.49 -32.82 -14.39
CA LEU A 31 -1.43 -31.86 -13.27
C LEU A 31 -2.80 -31.76 -12.62
N THR A 32 -2.90 -32.17 -11.37
CA THR A 32 -4.13 -32.02 -10.57
C THR A 32 -4.24 -30.61 -10.00
N LEU A 33 -5.47 -30.13 -9.77
CA LEU A 33 -5.71 -28.85 -9.12
C LEU A 33 -4.97 -28.67 -7.78
N PRO A 34 -4.88 -29.69 -6.89
CA PRO A 34 -4.07 -29.59 -5.67
C PRO A 34 -2.58 -29.40 -5.94
N GLN A 35 -2.04 -29.96 -7.01
CA GLN A 35 -0.62 -29.74 -7.39
C GLN A 35 -0.40 -28.34 -7.90
N LEU A 36 -1.33 -27.79 -8.69
CA LEU A 36 -1.27 -26.43 -9.16
C LEU A 36 -1.32 -25.44 -8.00
N LEU A 37 -2.28 -25.60 -7.09
CA LEU A 37 -2.42 -24.74 -5.90
C LEU A 37 -1.19 -24.85 -4.97
N LYS A 38 -0.59 -26.04 -4.86
CA LYS A 38 0.65 -26.23 -4.10
C LYS A 38 1.84 -25.50 -4.76
N MET A 39 1.95 -25.55 -6.07
CA MET A 39 2.98 -24.81 -6.82
C MET A 39 2.78 -23.29 -6.70
N GLU A 40 1.55 -22.83 -6.74
CA GLU A 40 1.21 -21.41 -6.57
C GLU A 40 1.52 -20.94 -5.14
N ALA A 41 1.17 -21.72 -4.12
CA ALA A 41 1.53 -21.46 -2.73
C ALA A 41 3.06 -21.47 -2.50
N GLN A 42 3.79 -22.40 -3.12
CA GLN A 42 5.24 -22.44 -3.06
C GLN A 42 5.90 -21.28 -3.81
N GLY A 43 5.32 -20.86 -4.94
CA GLY A 43 5.75 -19.66 -5.68
C GLY A 43 5.53 -18.39 -4.86
N ALA A 44 4.38 -18.28 -4.18
CA ALA A 44 4.10 -17.20 -3.26
C ALA A 44 5.08 -17.20 -2.06
N GLN A 45 5.35 -18.36 -1.49
CA GLN A 45 6.31 -18.51 -0.38
C GLN A 45 7.74 -18.08 -0.78
N LYS A 46 8.16 -18.35 -2.01
CA LYS A 46 9.46 -17.93 -2.52
C LYS A 46 9.56 -16.40 -2.72
N PHE A 47 8.43 -15.73 -2.96
CA PHE A 47 8.33 -14.27 -2.99
C PHE A 47 8.43 -13.65 -1.58
N TYR A 48 8.10 -14.42 -0.54
CA TYR A 48 8.19 -14.04 0.86
C TYR A 48 9.42 -14.64 1.58
N GLU A 49 10.33 -15.33 0.89
CA GLU A 49 11.69 -15.54 1.41
C GLU A 49 12.35 -14.16 1.49
N THR A 50 12.03 -13.47 2.55
CA THR A 50 12.66 -12.23 2.95
C THR A 50 14.16 -12.53 3.12
N LYS A 51 14.98 -11.96 2.24
CA LYS A 51 16.37 -11.67 2.60
C LYS A 51 16.32 -11.07 4.01
N GLU A 52 17.11 -11.59 4.94
CA GLU A 52 17.20 -11.04 6.29
C GLU A 52 17.13 -9.51 6.21
N GLY A 53 16.11 -8.93 6.84
CA GLY A 53 15.81 -7.52 6.70
C GLY A 53 17.02 -6.72 7.18
N VAL A 54 17.59 -5.93 6.29
CA VAL A 54 18.73 -5.05 6.62
C VAL A 54 18.31 -3.96 7.62
N ALA A 55 17.03 -3.64 7.67
CA ALA A 55 16.46 -2.64 8.57
C ALA A 55 16.43 -3.16 10.01
N LYS A 56 17.14 -2.46 10.91
CA LYS A 56 17.23 -2.80 12.34
C LYS A 56 16.28 -2.00 13.22
N SER A 57 15.62 -0.99 12.70
CA SER A 57 14.70 -0.12 13.44
C SER A 57 13.69 0.52 12.50
N VAL A 58 12.52 0.83 13.04
CA VAL A 58 11.45 1.54 12.36
C VAL A 58 11.16 2.83 13.10
N ILE A 59 11.11 3.94 12.38
CA ILE A 59 10.71 5.25 12.89
C ILE A 59 9.40 5.60 12.20
N ASN A 60 8.32 5.69 12.98
CA ASN A 60 7.03 6.15 12.48
C ASN A 60 6.85 7.63 12.83
N ILE A 61 6.72 8.48 11.81
CA ILE A 61 6.43 9.90 11.98
C ILE A 61 4.96 10.11 11.65
N PHE A 62 4.15 10.30 12.67
CA PHE A 62 2.74 10.57 12.53
C PHE A 62 2.47 12.08 12.49
N LEU A 63 1.78 12.50 11.43
CA LEU A 63 1.32 13.88 11.26
C LEU A 63 -0.21 13.88 11.39
N PRO A 64 -0.78 14.38 12.49
CA PRO A 64 -2.20 14.22 12.83
C PRO A 64 -3.15 15.10 12.02
N GLY A 65 -2.78 15.47 10.81
CA GLY A 65 -3.58 16.30 9.91
C GLY A 65 -2.96 17.66 9.65
N GLY A 66 -3.74 18.58 9.09
CA GLY A 66 -3.34 19.95 8.78
C GLY A 66 -3.08 20.16 7.30
N ALA A 67 -2.07 19.56 6.71
CA ALA A 67 -1.77 19.74 5.30
C ALA A 67 -2.55 18.73 4.43
N ALA A 68 -3.27 19.24 3.43
CA ALA A 68 -3.93 18.40 2.44
C ALA A 68 -2.89 17.70 1.54
N HIS A 69 -3.26 16.59 0.92
CA HIS A 69 -2.35 15.86 0.02
C HIS A 69 -1.90 16.70 -1.17
N GLN A 70 -2.76 17.62 -1.66
CA GLN A 70 -2.42 18.57 -2.72
C GLN A 70 -1.31 19.55 -2.31
N GLU A 71 -1.22 19.86 -1.03
CA GLU A 71 -0.21 20.77 -0.47
C GLU A 71 1.10 20.05 -0.11
N THR A 72 1.18 18.74 -0.34
CA THR A 72 2.34 17.92 0.02
C THR A 72 2.86 17.10 -1.17
N PHE A 73 2.62 15.80 -1.18
CA PHE A 73 3.20 14.85 -2.12
C PHE A 73 2.39 14.65 -3.41
N ASP A 74 1.17 15.18 -3.49
CA ASP A 74 0.28 14.97 -4.63
C ASP A 74 -0.39 16.27 -5.10
N PRO A 75 0.36 17.23 -5.63
CA PRO A 75 -0.12 18.59 -5.93
C PRO A 75 -1.13 18.67 -7.07
N LYS A 76 -1.48 17.57 -7.74
CA LYS A 76 -2.45 17.55 -8.84
C LYS A 76 -2.23 18.66 -9.89
N TYR A 77 -0.97 18.97 -10.19
CA TYR A 77 -0.58 20.15 -10.98
C TYR A 77 -1.17 20.22 -12.39
N LEU A 78 -1.62 19.08 -12.94
CA LEU A 78 -2.32 18.98 -14.23
C LEU A 78 -3.84 19.09 -14.10
N ALA A 79 -4.38 19.11 -12.87
CA ALA A 79 -5.80 19.21 -12.65
C ALA A 79 -6.27 20.69 -12.74
N PRO A 80 -7.58 20.93 -13.00
CA PRO A 80 -8.19 22.24 -12.87
C PRO A 80 -7.94 22.86 -11.49
N THR A 81 -8.01 24.19 -11.40
CA THR A 81 -7.70 24.96 -10.19
C THR A 81 -8.51 24.52 -8.97
N GLU A 82 -9.74 24.06 -9.19
CA GLU A 82 -10.68 23.61 -8.16
C GLU A 82 -10.23 22.34 -7.46
N TYR A 83 -9.34 21.54 -8.09
CA TYR A 83 -8.86 20.25 -7.59
C TYR A 83 -7.41 20.25 -7.15
N ARG A 84 -6.66 21.27 -7.51
CA ARG A 84 -5.27 21.46 -7.08
C ARG A 84 -5.20 22.48 -5.94
N GLY A 85 -4.21 22.30 -5.05
CA GLY A 85 -3.96 23.28 -4.00
C GLY A 85 -3.48 24.65 -4.54
N PRO A 86 -3.54 25.71 -3.73
CA PRO A 86 -3.08 27.05 -4.10
C PRO A 86 -1.55 27.15 -4.21
N LEU A 87 -0.81 26.20 -3.67
CA LEU A 87 0.65 26.22 -3.65
C LEU A 87 1.25 25.83 -5.01
N GLY A 88 2.42 26.37 -5.31
CA GLY A 88 3.21 25.97 -6.45
C GLY A 88 3.83 24.59 -6.26
N THR A 89 4.54 24.12 -7.30
CA THR A 89 5.17 22.79 -7.29
C THR A 89 6.65 22.88 -7.64
N VAL A 90 7.42 21.88 -7.18
CA VAL A 90 8.83 21.68 -7.55
C VAL A 90 9.00 20.34 -8.25
N ASN A 91 9.94 20.27 -9.18
CA ASN A 91 10.35 19.01 -9.78
C ASN A 91 11.07 18.16 -8.73
N THR A 92 10.84 16.86 -8.78
CA THR A 92 11.56 15.90 -7.94
C THR A 92 12.77 15.31 -8.67
N ALA A 93 13.58 14.51 -7.98
CA ALA A 93 14.64 13.72 -8.58
C ALA A 93 14.12 12.70 -9.62
N ILE A 94 12.83 12.36 -9.55
CA ILE A 94 12.17 11.46 -10.52
C ILE A 94 11.58 12.32 -11.64
N LYS A 95 11.97 12.04 -12.88
CA LYS A 95 11.49 12.77 -14.06
C LYS A 95 9.97 12.64 -14.20
N GLY A 96 9.27 13.76 -14.29
CA GLY A 96 7.82 13.84 -14.44
C GLY A 96 7.03 13.88 -13.14
N GLU A 97 7.68 13.60 -11.99
CA GLU A 97 7.04 13.69 -10.69
C GLU A 97 7.28 15.06 -10.03
N ARG A 98 6.26 15.56 -9.35
CA ARG A 98 6.29 16.84 -8.67
C ARG A 98 5.75 16.74 -7.26
N PHE A 99 6.33 17.52 -6.35
CA PHE A 99 5.84 17.74 -5.00
C PHE A 99 5.46 19.22 -4.82
N SER A 100 4.79 19.53 -3.72
CA SER A 100 4.53 20.91 -3.32
C SER A 100 5.83 21.70 -3.19
N GLN A 101 5.78 23.00 -3.49
CA GLN A 101 6.93 23.93 -3.40
C GLN A 101 7.61 23.93 -2.03
N HIS A 102 6.92 23.57 -0.97
CA HIS A 102 7.48 23.51 0.39
C HIS A 102 8.28 22.23 0.68
N LEU A 103 8.17 21.20 -0.17
CA LEU A 103 8.88 19.92 0.01
C LEU A 103 10.20 19.83 -0.79
N GLN A 104 10.92 20.94 -0.96
CA GLN A 104 12.12 21.00 -1.79
C GLN A 104 13.21 19.99 -1.40
N GLN A 105 13.42 19.76 -0.10
CA GLN A 105 14.42 18.81 0.35
C GLN A 105 13.99 17.36 0.10
N LEU A 106 12.72 17.04 0.34
CA LEU A 106 12.18 15.71 0.02
C LEU A 106 12.14 15.46 -1.50
N ALA A 107 11.88 16.49 -2.30
CA ALA A 107 11.92 16.39 -3.75
C ALA A 107 13.29 15.94 -4.29
N LYS A 108 14.40 16.35 -3.64
CA LYS A 108 15.77 15.96 -4.01
C LYS A 108 16.07 14.48 -3.75
N VAL A 109 15.36 13.85 -2.83
CA VAL A 109 15.53 12.44 -2.42
C VAL A 109 14.33 11.58 -2.79
N ALA A 110 13.50 12.05 -3.70
CA ALA A 110 12.28 11.34 -4.12
C ALA A 110 12.56 9.93 -4.69
N ASP A 111 13.75 9.73 -5.26
CA ASP A 111 14.24 8.43 -5.74
C ASP A 111 14.51 7.40 -4.63
N LYS A 112 14.56 7.84 -3.38
CA LYS A 112 14.82 7.00 -2.18
C LYS A 112 13.60 6.76 -1.33
N ILE A 113 12.44 7.30 -1.69
CA ILE A 113 11.19 7.20 -0.93
C ILE A 113 10.08 6.62 -1.79
N THR A 114 9.13 5.96 -1.15
CA THR A 114 7.90 5.50 -1.80
C THR A 114 6.74 6.34 -1.31
N VAL A 115 6.00 6.94 -2.24
CA VAL A 115 4.80 7.73 -1.94
C VAL A 115 3.56 6.94 -2.37
N ILE A 116 2.69 6.60 -1.40
CA ILE A 116 1.43 5.91 -1.66
C ILE A 116 0.32 6.96 -1.70
N ARG A 117 -0.14 7.34 -2.90
CA ARG A 117 -1.19 8.35 -3.13
C ARG A 117 -2.60 7.78 -3.14
N SER A 118 -2.73 6.47 -3.14
CA SER A 118 -4.02 5.76 -3.24
C SER A 118 -4.62 5.35 -1.89
N MET A 119 -4.05 5.82 -0.77
CA MET A 119 -4.58 5.52 0.55
C MET A 119 -5.97 6.13 0.74
N ALA A 120 -6.95 5.30 1.08
CA ALA A 120 -8.31 5.72 1.36
C ALA A 120 -8.93 4.83 2.45
N HIS A 121 -9.82 5.40 3.24
CA HIS A 121 -10.63 4.69 4.22
C HIS A 121 -12.02 5.30 4.32
N GLY A 122 -12.99 4.55 4.83
CA GLY A 122 -14.38 4.98 4.96
C GLY A 122 -14.73 5.63 6.31
N GLU A 123 -13.74 6.02 7.12
CA GLU A 123 -13.98 6.62 8.43
C GLU A 123 -14.01 8.15 8.31
N ALA A 124 -15.06 8.78 8.84
CA ALA A 124 -15.23 10.23 8.82
C ALA A 124 -14.66 10.92 10.09
N ALA A 125 -14.63 10.23 11.22
CA ALA A 125 -14.10 10.77 12.47
C ALA A 125 -12.57 10.59 12.54
N HIS A 126 -11.85 11.60 13.04
CA HIS A 126 -10.38 11.59 13.10
C HIS A 126 -9.82 10.43 13.93
N GLU A 127 -10.41 10.14 15.08
CA GLU A 127 -9.97 9.05 15.97
C GLU A 127 -10.11 7.69 15.29
N ARG A 128 -11.23 7.47 14.62
CA ARG A 128 -11.50 6.24 13.88
C ARG A 128 -10.59 6.10 12.67
N GLY A 129 -10.36 7.20 11.94
CA GLY A 129 -9.42 7.25 10.83
C GLY A 129 -7.99 6.98 11.27
N THR A 130 -7.55 7.57 12.37
CA THR A 130 -6.23 7.32 12.97
C THR A 130 -6.07 5.86 13.37
N HIS A 131 -7.07 5.29 14.06
CA HIS A 131 -7.06 3.86 14.40
C HIS A 131 -6.90 2.98 13.15
N ASN A 132 -7.70 3.26 12.10
CA ASN A 132 -7.64 2.52 10.85
C ASN A 132 -6.24 2.60 10.20
N MET A 133 -5.63 3.79 10.17
CA MET A 133 -4.30 3.99 9.59
C MET A 133 -3.18 3.29 10.38
N PHE A 134 -3.29 3.20 11.71
CA PHE A 134 -2.28 2.55 12.55
C PHE A 134 -2.43 1.03 12.64
N THR A 135 -3.64 0.52 12.49
CA THR A 135 -3.93 -0.91 12.67
C THR A 135 -4.24 -1.64 11.36
N GLY A 136 -4.65 -0.92 10.30
CA GLY A 136 -5.17 -1.49 9.06
C GLY A 136 -6.62 -1.97 9.17
N TYR A 137 -7.27 -1.83 10.33
CA TYR A 137 -8.61 -2.31 10.60
C TYR A 137 -9.54 -1.19 11.05
N ARG A 138 -10.83 -1.34 10.77
CA ARG A 138 -11.85 -0.46 11.34
C ARG A 138 -12.00 -0.72 12.83
N PRO A 139 -12.21 0.33 13.65
CA PRO A 139 -12.51 0.13 15.07
C PRO A 139 -13.71 -0.81 15.26
N SER A 140 -13.56 -1.78 16.14
CA SER A 140 -14.59 -2.75 16.50
C SER A 140 -14.77 -2.77 18.02
N PRO A 141 -16.01 -2.82 18.54
CA PRO A 141 -16.24 -2.97 19.97
C PRO A 141 -15.90 -4.37 20.51
N ALA A 142 -15.76 -5.36 19.62
CA ALA A 142 -15.53 -6.75 19.99
C ALA A 142 -14.03 -7.13 20.01
N ILE A 143 -13.19 -6.40 19.27
CA ILE A 143 -11.77 -6.75 19.11
C ILE A 143 -10.96 -5.46 19.09
N GLU A 144 -9.94 -5.42 19.91
CA GLU A 144 -8.91 -4.38 19.89
C GLU A 144 -7.73 -4.83 19.02
N TYR A 145 -7.49 -4.09 17.95
CA TYR A 145 -6.42 -4.41 17.01
C TYR A 145 -5.12 -3.71 17.43
N PRO A 146 -3.99 -4.44 17.44
CA PRO A 146 -2.70 -3.85 17.76
C PRO A 146 -2.24 -2.88 16.68
N SER A 147 -1.55 -1.83 17.07
CA SER A 147 -0.87 -0.94 16.12
C SER A 147 0.35 -1.63 15.49
N ILE A 148 0.80 -1.12 14.35
CA ILE A 148 2.02 -1.60 13.68
C ILE A 148 3.21 -1.61 14.64
N GLY A 149 3.38 -0.59 15.47
CA GLY A 149 4.45 -0.51 16.46
C GLY A 149 4.35 -1.60 17.53
N SER A 150 3.13 -1.89 17.98
CA SER A 150 2.88 -2.97 18.96
C SER A 150 3.21 -4.34 18.37
N VAL A 151 2.83 -4.59 17.13
CA VAL A 151 3.16 -5.85 16.42
C VAL A 151 4.67 -5.99 16.29
N ILE A 152 5.38 -4.96 15.85
CA ILE A 152 6.85 -5.00 15.70
C ILE A 152 7.52 -5.27 17.04
N SER A 153 7.06 -4.60 18.12
CA SER A 153 7.61 -4.81 19.46
C SER A 153 7.34 -6.21 20.00
N HIS A 154 6.17 -6.78 19.68
CA HIS A 154 5.82 -8.14 20.08
C HIS A 154 6.68 -9.18 19.36
N GLU A 155 6.85 -9.07 18.05
CA GLU A 155 7.55 -10.04 17.21
C GLU A 155 9.08 -10.00 17.39
N LEU A 156 9.64 -8.79 17.54
CA LEU A 156 11.09 -8.59 17.61
C LEU A 156 11.62 -8.38 19.05
N GLY A 157 10.71 -8.28 20.03
CA GLY A 157 11.04 -8.02 21.41
C GLY A 157 11.43 -6.55 21.69
N PRO A 158 11.50 -6.16 22.98
CA PRO A 158 11.97 -4.84 23.37
C PRO A 158 13.47 -4.70 23.07
N ARG A 159 13.86 -3.58 22.51
CA ARG A 159 15.27 -3.30 22.17
C ARG A 159 16.07 -2.74 23.35
N ASN A 160 15.39 -2.15 24.30
CA ASN A 160 15.98 -1.56 25.52
C ASN A 160 15.38 -2.27 26.73
N ASN A 161 16.23 -2.70 27.65
CA ASN A 161 15.86 -3.16 28.99
C ASN A 161 15.51 -1.97 29.87
#